data_17c2661fa2e55bcd7a62cab93cd60d40
#
_entry.id   17c2661fa2e55bcd7a62cab93cd60d40
#
_cell.length_a   1.000
_cell.length_b   1.000
_cell.length_c   1.000
_cell.angle_alpha   90.00
_cell.angle_beta   90.00
_cell.angle_gamma   90.00
#
_symmetry.space_group_name_H-M   'P 1'
#
loop_
_entity.id
_entity.type
_entity.pdbx_description
1 polymer ?
#
loop_
_entity_poly.entity_id
_entity_poly.type
_entity_poly.pdbx_seq_one_letter_code
_entity_poly.pdbx_strand_id
1 'polypeptide(L)'
;MEPPEGAYAEVRATIERMLDSNREALIDCVLGLEADAPRHHAVSSETTLLGLIKHAAAVERLWFQERLAGLPPSKWDGSTDDVEAWRLGPEDSVDSAIADFRRASQRSREIVSDFALHEGYESPSHGFVSVRWILLHMIE
;
A
#
# COMPACT_ATOMS: atom_id res chain seq x y z
N MET A 1 -17.39 14.85 26.24
CA MET A 1 -18.55 14.45 25.41
C MET A 1 -18.06 13.65 24.22
N GLU A 2 -18.51 12.44 24.10
CA GLU A 2 -18.17 11.62 22.95
C GLU A 2 -18.94 12.10 21.71
N PRO A 3 -18.30 12.19 20.54
CA PRO A 3 -19.01 12.51 19.30
C PRO A 3 -20.01 11.40 18.95
N PRO A 4 -21.07 11.71 18.19
CA PRO A 4 -22.04 10.69 17.80
C PRO A 4 -21.38 9.57 16.99
N GLU A 5 -21.88 8.38 17.17
CA GLU A 5 -21.34 7.16 16.56
C GLU A 5 -21.14 7.29 15.03
N GLY A 6 -22.05 7.99 14.35
CA GLY A 6 -21.95 8.24 12.93
C GLY A 6 -20.78 9.14 12.51
N ALA A 7 -20.26 9.99 13.40
CA ALA A 7 -19.13 10.86 13.11
C ALA A 7 -17.84 10.07 12.91
N TYR A 8 -17.63 9.04 13.70
CA TYR A 8 -16.45 8.16 13.54
C TYR A 8 -16.51 7.36 12.25
N ALA A 9 -17.68 6.85 11.90
CA ALA A 9 -17.86 6.13 10.64
C ALA A 9 -17.59 7.02 9.43
N GLU A 10 -18.00 8.28 9.49
CA GLU A 10 -17.77 9.25 8.41
C GLU A 10 -16.28 9.59 8.28
N VAL A 11 -15.58 9.81 9.39
CA VAL A 11 -14.14 10.08 9.39
C VAL A 11 -13.38 8.89 8.81
N ARG A 12 -13.71 7.69 9.25
CA ARG A 12 -13.11 6.45 8.73
C ARG A 12 -13.30 6.33 7.22
N ALA A 13 -14.53 6.51 6.74
CA ALA A 13 -14.84 6.43 5.32
C ALA A 13 -14.06 7.46 4.51
N THR A 14 -13.90 8.66 5.03
CA THR A 14 -13.13 9.72 4.38
C THR A 14 -11.65 9.33 4.27
N ILE A 15 -11.04 8.84 5.35
CA ILE A 15 -9.65 8.42 5.35
C ILE A 15 -9.43 7.27 4.36
N GLU A 16 -10.30 6.28 4.37
CA GLU A 16 -10.20 5.12 3.46
C GLU A 16 -10.34 5.55 1.99
N ARG A 17 -11.25 6.48 1.70
CA ARG A 17 -11.39 7.02 0.34
C ARG A 17 -10.14 7.80 -0.10
N MET A 18 -9.54 8.58 0.79
CA MET A 18 -8.31 9.32 0.48
C MET A 18 -7.17 8.37 0.16
N LEU A 19 -7.02 7.31 0.93
CA LEU A 19 -5.99 6.31 0.67
C LEU A 19 -6.24 5.60 -0.67
N ASP A 20 -7.47 5.20 -0.95
CA ASP A 20 -7.82 4.56 -2.23
C ASP A 20 -7.60 5.50 -3.42
N SER A 21 -7.89 6.79 -3.26
CA SER A 21 -7.60 7.79 -4.29
C SER A 21 -6.10 7.91 -4.55
N ASN A 22 -5.28 7.87 -3.50
CA ASN A 22 -3.83 7.90 -3.65
C ASN A 22 -3.30 6.65 -4.37
N ARG A 23 -3.86 5.48 -4.06
CA ARG A 23 -3.50 4.23 -4.73
C ARG A 23 -3.80 4.29 -6.22
N GLU A 24 -4.99 4.74 -6.60
CA GLU A 24 -5.37 4.89 -8.00
C GLU A 24 -4.56 5.98 -8.70
N ALA A 25 -4.27 7.08 -8.02
CA ALA A 25 -3.43 8.14 -8.58
C ALA A 25 -2.02 7.64 -8.90
N LEU A 26 -1.46 6.80 -8.05
CA LEU A 26 -0.15 6.20 -8.31
C LEU A 26 -0.18 5.31 -9.56
N ILE A 27 -1.20 4.47 -9.68
CA ILE A 27 -1.39 3.61 -10.86
C ILE A 27 -1.55 4.46 -12.13
N ASP A 28 -2.40 5.47 -12.08
CA ASP A 28 -2.64 6.36 -13.22
C ASP A 28 -1.37 7.11 -13.64
N CYS A 29 -0.59 7.56 -12.65
CA CYS A 29 0.69 8.22 -12.89
C CYS A 29 1.67 7.28 -13.62
N VAL A 30 1.78 6.05 -13.16
CA VAL A 30 2.66 5.05 -13.77
C VAL A 30 2.23 4.73 -15.20
N LEU A 31 0.93 4.51 -15.41
CA LEU A 31 0.39 4.24 -16.75
C LEU A 31 0.59 5.42 -17.70
N GLY A 32 0.41 6.65 -17.22
CA GLY A 32 0.61 7.85 -18.00
C GLY A 32 2.08 8.02 -18.43
N LEU A 33 2.99 7.82 -17.50
CA LEU A 33 4.43 7.90 -17.78
C LEU A 33 4.91 6.77 -18.68
N GLU A 34 4.37 5.56 -18.52
CA GLU A 34 4.66 4.44 -19.41
C GLU A 34 4.24 4.75 -20.85
N ALA A 35 3.06 5.35 -21.04
CA ALA A 35 2.57 5.72 -22.36
C ALA A 35 3.48 6.72 -23.07
N ASP A 36 4.12 7.62 -22.32
CA ASP A 36 5.05 8.63 -22.85
C ASP A 36 6.49 8.13 -23.00
N ALA A 37 6.87 7.10 -22.25
CA ALA A 37 8.24 6.61 -22.16
C ALA A 37 8.75 5.83 -23.37
N PRO A 38 7.93 5.08 -24.15
CA PRO A 38 8.45 4.16 -25.17
C PRO A 38 9.24 4.78 -26.32
N ARG A 39 9.23 6.09 -26.45
CA ARG A 39 9.81 6.76 -27.61
C ARG A 39 11.20 7.32 -27.40
N HIS A 40 11.63 7.58 -26.17
CA HIS A 40 12.84 8.38 -25.96
C HIS A 40 13.84 7.90 -24.91
N HIS A 41 13.43 7.31 -23.78
CA HIS A 41 14.34 6.93 -22.69
C HIS A 41 13.81 5.77 -21.87
N ALA A 42 13.33 4.77 -22.55
CA ALA A 42 12.51 3.72 -21.96
C ALA A 42 13.15 3.00 -20.78
N VAL A 43 14.43 2.68 -20.81
CA VAL A 43 15.01 1.70 -19.90
C VAL A 43 15.11 2.21 -18.46
N SER A 44 15.68 3.39 -18.23
CA SER A 44 15.85 3.90 -16.86
C SER A 44 14.54 4.43 -16.24
N SER A 45 13.69 5.05 -17.07
CA SER A 45 12.39 5.55 -16.60
C SER A 45 11.43 4.42 -16.26
N GLU A 46 11.34 3.40 -17.11
CA GLU A 46 10.53 2.20 -16.85
C GLU A 46 11.01 1.47 -15.60
N THR A 47 12.32 1.34 -15.43
CA THR A 47 12.92 0.71 -14.24
C THR A 47 12.50 1.45 -12.98
N THR A 48 12.54 2.78 -12.98
CA THR A 48 12.13 3.59 -11.82
C THR A 48 10.65 3.48 -11.53
N LEU A 49 9.79 3.52 -12.54
CA LEU A 49 8.34 3.38 -12.38
C LEU A 49 7.97 1.99 -11.86
N LEU A 50 8.57 0.98 -12.45
CA LEU A 50 8.36 -0.40 -12.04
C LEU A 50 8.81 -0.62 -10.59
N GLY A 51 9.99 -0.10 -10.23
CA GLY A 51 10.49 -0.16 -8.87
C GLY A 51 9.58 0.53 -7.88
N LEU A 52 9.02 1.69 -8.25
CA LEU A 52 8.09 2.44 -7.40
C LEU A 52 6.83 1.64 -7.08
N ILE A 53 6.21 1.03 -8.09
CA ILE A 53 5.00 0.20 -7.91
C ILE A 53 5.32 -1.04 -7.08
N LYS A 54 6.43 -1.70 -7.33
CA LYS A 54 6.86 -2.86 -6.53
C LYS A 54 7.09 -2.48 -5.07
N HIS A 55 7.75 -1.35 -4.86
CA HIS A 55 7.97 -0.81 -3.51
C HIS A 55 6.63 -0.52 -2.82
N ALA A 56 5.69 0.12 -3.50
CA ALA A 56 4.37 0.43 -2.95
C ALA A 56 3.61 -0.84 -2.53
N ALA A 57 3.67 -1.90 -3.34
CA ALA A 57 3.06 -3.19 -2.99
C ALA A 57 3.71 -3.80 -1.75
N ALA A 58 5.03 -3.76 -1.65
CA ALA A 58 5.75 -4.28 -0.49
C ALA A 58 5.41 -3.49 0.79
N VAL A 59 5.26 -2.17 0.69
CA VAL A 59 4.87 -1.30 1.81
C VAL A 59 3.44 -1.63 2.29
N GLU A 60 2.51 -1.88 1.38
CA GLU A 60 1.16 -2.34 1.73
C GLU A 60 1.22 -3.63 2.56
N ARG A 61 1.99 -4.61 2.11
CA ARG A 61 2.15 -5.89 2.81
C ARG A 61 2.83 -5.72 4.16
N LEU A 62 3.86 -4.88 4.23
CA LEU A 62 4.60 -4.62 5.46
C LEU A 62 3.69 -4.09 6.57
N TRP A 63 2.90 -3.07 6.26
CA TRP A 63 2.06 -2.43 7.26
C TRP A 63 0.80 -3.21 7.62
N PHE A 64 0.13 -3.80 6.64
CA PHE A 64 -1.15 -4.45 6.88
C PHE A 64 -1.03 -5.95 7.14
N GLN A 65 -0.28 -6.67 6.34
CA GLN A 65 -0.18 -8.12 6.48
C GLN A 65 0.81 -8.53 7.57
N GLU A 66 2.02 -7.97 7.55
CA GLU A 66 3.04 -8.33 8.52
C GLU A 66 2.80 -7.70 9.88
N ARG A 67 2.65 -6.38 9.94
CA ARG A 67 2.58 -5.64 11.20
C ARG A 67 1.20 -5.65 11.83
N LEU A 68 0.20 -5.13 11.14
CA LEU A 68 -1.14 -5.00 11.73
C LEU A 68 -1.79 -6.37 11.97
N ALA A 69 -1.89 -7.20 10.94
CA ALA A 69 -2.51 -8.52 11.04
C ALA A 69 -1.61 -9.55 11.73
N GLY A 70 -0.30 -9.28 11.81
CA GLY A 70 0.65 -10.20 12.43
C GLY A 70 0.76 -11.54 11.70
N LEU A 71 0.55 -11.55 10.38
CA LEU A 71 0.59 -12.77 9.61
C LEU A 71 2.01 -13.30 9.48
N PRO A 72 2.21 -14.63 9.55
CA PRO A 72 3.51 -15.21 9.26
C PRO A 72 3.85 -15.09 7.76
N PRO A 73 5.13 -15.15 7.39
CA PRO A 73 5.55 -15.01 5.98
C PRO A 73 4.82 -15.95 5.01
N SER A 74 4.45 -17.15 5.47
CA SER A 74 3.70 -18.12 4.66
C SER A 74 2.29 -17.66 4.27
N LYS A 75 1.77 -16.63 4.93
CA LYS A 75 0.43 -16.08 4.68
C LYS A 75 0.45 -14.75 3.94
N TRP A 76 1.61 -14.20 3.66
CA TRP A 76 1.74 -12.99 2.85
C TRP A 76 1.45 -13.33 1.38
N ASP A 77 0.90 -12.39 0.65
CA ASP A 77 0.66 -12.58 -0.79
C ASP A 77 1.83 -12.11 -1.67
N GLY A 78 2.93 -11.77 -1.06
CA GLY A 78 4.16 -11.34 -1.72
C GLY A 78 5.17 -10.80 -0.71
N SER A 79 6.20 -10.12 -1.22
CA SER A 79 7.27 -9.57 -0.38
C SER A 79 6.79 -8.39 0.47
N THR A 80 7.30 -8.33 1.71
CA THR A 80 7.18 -7.17 2.60
C THR A 80 8.47 -6.35 2.67
N ASP A 81 9.51 -6.77 1.94
CA ASP A 81 10.82 -6.08 1.93
C ASP A 81 10.76 -4.90 0.97
N ASP A 82 10.49 -3.71 1.49
CA ASP A 82 10.31 -2.50 0.73
C ASP A 82 11.60 -1.98 0.07
N VAL A 83 12.75 -2.35 0.60
CA VAL A 83 14.07 -2.01 0.03
C VAL A 83 14.39 -2.94 -1.15
N GLU A 84 14.26 -4.24 -0.94
CA GLU A 84 14.51 -5.24 -1.99
C GLU A 84 13.52 -5.13 -3.13
N ALA A 85 12.32 -4.62 -2.88
CA ALA A 85 11.28 -4.45 -3.89
C ALA A 85 11.69 -3.52 -5.03
N TRP A 86 12.66 -2.63 -4.82
CA TRP A 86 13.20 -1.79 -5.88
C TRP A 86 13.99 -2.58 -6.93
N ARG A 87 14.43 -3.79 -6.62
CA ARG A 87 15.14 -4.64 -7.58
C ARG A 87 14.17 -5.24 -8.58
N LEU A 88 14.58 -5.20 -9.83
CA LEU A 88 13.79 -5.74 -10.93
C LEU A 88 14.33 -7.11 -11.34
N GLY A 89 13.40 -8.07 -11.46
CA GLY A 89 13.70 -9.37 -12.02
C GLY A 89 13.34 -9.44 -13.50
N PRO A 90 13.77 -10.49 -14.20
CA PRO A 90 13.52 -10.63 -15.65
C PRO A 90 12.04 -10.80 -16.00
N GLU A 91 11.21 -11.19 -15.04
CA GLU A 91 9.77 -11.39 -15.24
C GLU A 91 8.93 -10.17 -14.86
N ASP A 92 9.56 -9.14 -14.30
CA ASP A 92 8.84 -7.94 -13.88
C ASP A 92 8.40 -7.11 -15.08
N SER A 93 7.15 -6.67 -15.02
CA SER A 93 6.56 -5.74 -15.99
C SER A 93 5.68 -4.75 -15.27
N VAL A 94 5.36 -3.63 -15.92
CA VAL A 94 4.45 -2.64 -15.35
C VAL A 94 3.09 -3.28 -15.10
N ASP A 95 2.56 -4.04 -16.04
CA ASP A 95 1.25 -4.71 -15.88
C ASP A 95 1.26 -5.69 -14.72
N SER A 96 2.29 -6.52 -14.59
CA SER A 96 2.37 -7.47 -13.47
C SER A 96 2.54 -6.77 -12.14
N ALA A 97 3.29 -5.68 -12.08
CA ALA A 97 3.51 -4.90 -10.86
C ALA A 97 2.22 -4.17 -10.42
N ILE A 98 1.46 -3.62 -11.36
CA ILE A 98 0.17 -2.99 -11.06
C ILE A 98 -0.83 -4.04 -10.54
N ALA A 99 -0.91 -5.21 -11.18
CA ALA A 99 -1.77 -6.29 -10.71
C ALA A 99 -1.40 -6.73 -9.30
N ASP A 100 -0.12 -6.83 -9.01
CA ASP A 100 0.40 -7.16 -7.68
C ASP A 100 0.05 -6.10 -6.65
N PHE A 101 0.21 -4.83 -7.00
CA PHE A 101 -0.15 -3.71 -6.12
C PHE A 101 -1.66 -3.67 -5.85
N ARG A 102 -2.49 -3.91 -6.85
CA ARG A 102 -3.96 -3.99 -6.68
C ARG A 102 -4.34 -5.14 -5.75
N ARG A 103 -3.69 -6.28 -5.87
CA ARG A 103 -3.93 -7.43 -5.00
C ARG A 103 -3.52 -7.12 -3.56
N ALA A 104 -2.35 -6.54 -3.35
CA ALA A 104 -1.88 -6.13 -2.03
C ALA A 104 -2.82 -5.09 -1.40
N SER A 105 -3.26 -4.11 -2.16
CA SER A 105 -4.20 -3.08 -1.70
C SER A 105 -5.55 -3.65 -1.31
N GLN A 106 -6.07 -4.59 -2.09
CA GLN A 106 -7.33 -5.26 -1.76
C GLN A 106 -7.21 -6.06 -0.47
N ARG A 107 -6.09 -6.76 -0.29
CA ARG A 107 -5.81 -7.48 0.94
C ARG A 107 -5.75 -6.55 2.15
N SER A 108 -5.14 -5.37 1.98
CA SER A 108 -5.10 -4.33 3.02
C SER A 108 -6.50 -3.89 3.43
N ARG A 109 -7.40 -3.67 2.46
CA ARG A 109 -8.80 -3.29 2.75
C ARG A 109 -9.52 -4.36 3.54
N GLU A 110 -9.33 -5.62 3.18
CA GLU A 110 -9.93 -6.76 3.90
C GLU A 110 -9.45 -6.83 5.34
N ILE A 111 -8.14 -6.67 5.55
CA ILE A 111 -7.56 -6.67 6.90
C ILE A 111 -8.10 -5.51 7.72
N VAL A 112 -8.10 -4.30 7.18
CA VAL A 112 -8.56 -3.10 7.88
C VAL A 112 -10.03 -3.22 8.28
N SER A 113 -10.85 -3.92 7.51
CA SER A 113 -12.27 -4.11 7.82
C SER A 113 -12.51 -4.87 9.13
N ASP A 114 -11.51 -5.61 9.60
CA ASP A 114 -11.59 -6.36 10.85
C ASP A 114 -11.17 -5.54 12.09
N PHE A 115 -10.74 -4.30 11.91
CA PHE A 115 -10.22 -3.46 12.99
C PHE A 115 -10.99 -2.14 13.11
N ALA A 116 -11.16 -1.67 14.35
CA ALA A 116 -11.56 -0.28 14.59
C ALA A 116 -10.35 0.65 14.43
N LEU A 117 -10.59 1.93 14.18
CA LEU A 117 -9.50 2.90 13.98
C LEU A 117 -8.56 3.02 15.18
N HIS A 118 -9.07 2.82 16.40
CA HIS A 118 -8.28 2.91 17.63
C HIS A 118 -7.53 1.61 17.96
N GLU A 119 -7.84 0.52 17.29
CA GLU A 119 -7.12 -0.74 17.44
C GLU A 119 -5.82 -0.72 16.67
N GLY A 120 -4.92 -1.65 16.97
CA GLY A 120 -3.62 -1.69 16.30
C GLY A 120 -2.73 -2.75 16.90
N TYR A 121 -1.43 -2.49 16.93
CA TYR A 121 -0.44 -3.44 17.43
C TYR A 121 0.64 -2.73 18.24
N GLU A 122 1.35 -3.50 19.08
CA GLU A 122 2.51 -3.00 19.82
C GLU A 122 3.77 -3.19 18.98
N SER A 123 4.44 -2.07 18.69
CA SER A 123 5.72 -2.08 17.99
C SER A 123 6.87 -2.02 19.01
N PRO A 124 7.91 -2.88 18.87
CA PRO A 124 9.07 -2.81 19.77
C PRO A 124 9.79 -1.48 19.76
N SER A 125 9.74 -0.75 18.65
CA SER A 125 10.48 0.50 18.47
C SER A 125 9.62 1.76 18.62
N HIS A 126 8.31 1.68 18.44
CA HIS A 126 7.43 2.86 18.37
C HIS A 126 6.25 2.82 19.35
N GLY A 127 6.16 1.78 20.21
CA GLY A 127 5.03 1.61 21.10
C GLY A 127 3.76 1.20 20.33
N PHE A 128 2.61 1.62 20.82
CA PHE A 128 1.33 1.28 20.20
C PHE A 128 1.12 2.04 18.90
N VAL A 129 0.81 1.31 17.83
CA VAL A 129 0.54 1.86 16.50
C VAL A 129 -0.91 1.52 16.14
N SER A 130 -1.75 2.55 15.97
CA SER A 130 -3.17 2.37 15.64
C SER A 130 -3.41 2.24 14.15
N VAL A 131 -4.53 1.63 13.79
CA VAL A 131 -5.00 1.57 12.41
C VAL A 131 -5.12 2.98 11.82
N ARG A 132 -5.66 3.93 12.58
CA ARG A 132 -5.74 5.33 12.15
C ARG A 132 -4.37 5.88 11.76
N TRP A 133 -3.37 5.63 12.59
CA TRP A 133 -2.00 6.09 12.30
C TRP A 133 -1.47 5.47 11.01
N ILE A 134 -1.68 4.15 10.84
CA ILE A 134 -1.22 3.46 9.62
C ILE A 134 -1.87 4.04 8.37
N LEU A 135 -3.19 4.21 8.39
CA LEU A 135 -3.93 4.75 7.24
C LEU A 135 -3.46 6.16 6.87
N LEU A 136 -3.26 7.02 7.87
CA LEU A 136 -2.75 8.38 7.64
C LEU A 136 -1.31 8.37 7.15
N HIS A 137 -0.48 7.49 7.69
CA HIS A 137 0.90 7.31 7.23
C HIS A 137 0.96 6.87 5.76
N MET A 138 0.09 5.97 5.36
CA MET A 138 0.04 5.49 3.96
C MET A 138 -0.41 6.56 2.97
N ILE A 139 -1.15 7.57 3.42
CA ILE A 139 -1.59 8.69 2.58
C ILE A 139 -0.42 9.65 2.29
N GLU A 140 0.54 9.75 3.19
CA GLU A 140 1.72 10.58 2.96
C GLU A 140 2.58 10.02 1.82
#